data_b024f47c3db9a2c464611de3bb5d8b38
#
_entry.id   b024f47c3db9a2c464611de3bb5d8b38
#
_cell.length_a   1.000
_cell.length_b   1.000
_cell.length_c   1.000
_cell.angle_alpha   90.00
_cell.angle_beta   90.00
_cell.angle_gamma   90.00
#
_symmetry.space_group_name_H-M   'P 1'
#
loop_
_entity.id
_entity.type
_entity.pdbx_description
1 polymer ?
#
loop_
_entity_poly.entity_id
_entity_poly.type
_entity_poly.pdbx_seq_one_letter_code
_entity_poly.pdbx_strand_id
1 'polypeptide(L)'
;MPVRPFDQMVKANERTTMKISNQPAASKVIAIMSMSLDGYVADLNDGVAEVFDWYMSSGDVEVHTGGSDPMTFHVSQPSADHLHDLVSELGAVLTGRRTFDKAEGWGGNHAWGPAFVLTHHIPDGWPRPNSTVHFVSDGIESAVDQAKAAAAGKSVGVHGADTIQQCLNAGLLDEIHIDIAAVLLGSGIRLFDHLAGTPVVLGNPTTIQGIGVTHLRYPVRKR
;
A
#
# COMPACT_ATOMS: atom_id res chain seq x y z
N MET A 1 2.40 -55.23 -15.45
CA MET A 1 2.67 -53.92 -16.08
C MET A 1 4.13 -53.58 -15.83
N PRO A 2 4.95 -53.35 -16.86
CA PRO A 2 6.38 -53.10 -16.66
C PRO A 2 6.60 -51.65 -16.23
N VAL A 3 7.39 -51.50 -15.15
CA VAL A 3 7.89 -50.21 -14.63
C VAL A 3 8.95 -49.70 -15.61
N ARG A 4 8.77 -48.45 -16.11
CA ARG A 4 9.75 -47.81 -16.97
C ARG A 4 10.98 -47.37 -16.18
N PRO A 5 12.20 -47.51 -16.70
CA PRO A 5 13.41 -47.14 -15.99
C PRO A 5 13.54 -45.61 -15.87
N PHE A 6 14.08 -45.17 -14.74
CA PHE A 6 14.30 -43.77 -14.30
C PHE A 6 15.16 -42.92 -15.25
N ASP A 7 15.84 -43.53 -16.18
CA ASP A 7 16.87 -42.89 -17.04
C ASP A 7 16.29 -42.12 -18.26
N GLN A 8 14.97 -42.17 -18.51
CA GLN A 8 14.35 -41.43 -19.61
C GLN A 8 13.68 -40.10 -19.23
N MET A 9 13.73 -39.69 -17.96
CA MET A 9 13.14 -38.43 -17.51
C MET A 9 14.14 -37.25 -17.47
N VAL A 10 15.40 -37.42 -17.85
CA VAL A 10 16.45 -36.41 -17.70
C VAL A 10 16.78 -35.64 -19.01
N LYS A 11 16.10 -35.94 -20.13
CA LYS A 11 16.36 -35.26 -21.40
C LYS A 11 15.16 -34.48 -21.94
N ALA A 12 14.68 -33.51 -21.20
CA ALA A 12 13.83 -32.44 -21.72
C ALA A 12 13.89 -31.18 -20.82
N ASN A 13 15.09 -30.69 -20.59
CA ASN A 13 15.26 -29.35 -20.03
C ASN A 13 15.89 -28.45 -21.10
N GLU A 14 15.12 -28.25 -22.19
CA GLU A 14 15.43 -27.16 -23.12
C GLU A 14 15.25 -25.83 -22.35
N ARG A 15 16.34 -25.11 -22.26
CA ARG A 15 16.42 -23.77 -21.70
C ARG A 15 15.43 -22.86 -22.45
N THR A 16 14.24 -22.68 -21.90
CA THR A 16 13.40 -21.56 -22.27
C THR A 16 14.09 -20.31 -21.75
N THR A 17 14.86 -19.68 -22.64
CA THR A 17 15.37 -18.33 -22.41
C THR A 17 14.16 -17.42 -22.28
N MET A 18 13.78 -17.09 -21.05
CA MET A 18 12.82 -15.99 -20.81
C MET A 18 13.44 -14.75 -21.45
N LYS A 19 12.85 -14.29 -22.54
CA LYS A 19 13.05 -12.93 -23.02
C LYS A 19 12.52 -12.02 -21.92
N ILE A 20 13.42 -11.42 -21.15
CA ILE A 20 13.09 -10.30 -20.27
C ILE A 20 12.63 -9.19 -21.23
N SER A 21 11.34 -9.02 -21.36
CA SER A 21 10.77 -7.88 -22.06
C SER A 21 11.07 -6.66 -21.20
N ASN A 22 11.92 -5.78 -21.70
CA ASN A 22 12.29 -4.51 -21.06
C ASN A 22 11.16 -3.47 -21.30
N GLN A 23 9.89 -3.88 -21.08
CA GLN A 23 8.79 -2.92 -20.97
C GLN A 23 8.80 -2.39 -19.55
N PRO A 24 8.70 -1.06 -19.34
CA PRO A 24 8.53 -0.51 -18.02
C PRO A 24 7.33 -1.23 -17.37
N ALA A 25 7.50 -1.71 -16.14
CA ALA A 25 6.43 -2.34 -15.40
C ALA A 25 5.22 -1.38 -15.39
N ALA A 26 4.04 -1.89 -15.76
CA ALA A 26 2.84 -1.07 -15.79
C ALA A 26 2.63 -0.45 -14.40
N SER A 27 2.32 0.85 -14.34
CA SER A 27 1.98 1.57 -13.11
C SER A 27 0.87 0.83 -12.36
N LYS A 28 1.16 0.37 -11.15
CA LYS A 28 0.23 -0.38 -10.30
C LYS A 28 -0.53 0.56 -9.37
N VAL A 29 -1.68 0.12 -8.92
CA VAL A 29 -2.43 0.70 -7.79
C VAL A 29 -2.28 -0.25 -6.61
N ILE A 30 -1.62 0.20 -5.57
CA ILE A 30 -1.18 -0.62 -4.44
C ILE A 30 -1.85 -0.11 -3.17
N ALA A 31 -2.71 -0.92 -2.54
CA ALA A 31 -3.19 -0.63 -1.19
C ALA A 31 -2.05 -0.82 -0.19
N ILE A 32 -1.81 0.18 0.66
CA ILE A 32 -0.72 0.16 1.65
C ILE A 32 -1.30 0.56 3.00
N MET A 33 -1.20 -0.33 4.00
CA MET A 33 -1.76 -0.05 5.31
C MET A 33 -1.14 -0.89 6.41
N SER A 34 -0.83 -0.27 7.56
CA SER A 34 -0.60 -0.99 8.80
C SER A 34 -1.94 -1.40 9.41
N MET A 35 -2.00 -2.61 9.98
CA MET A 35 -3.23 -3.20 10.50
C MET A 35 -2.89 -4.07 11.72
N SER A 36 -3.78 -4.08 12.72
CA SER A 36 -3.71 -5.06 13.80
C SER A 36 -3.97 -6.48 13.29
N LEU A 37 -3.54 -7.50 14.04
CA LEU A 37 -3.76 -8.90 13.66
C LEU A 37 -5.25 -9.25 13.51
N ASP A 38 -6.13 -8.57 14.23
CA ASP A 38 -7.60 -8.74 14.15
C ASP A 38 -8.29 -7.82 13.13
N GLY A 39 -7.52 -7.10 12.29
CA GLY A 39 -8.02 -6.47 11.07
C GLY A 39 -8.43 -5.00 11.18
N TYR A 40 -7.96 -4.29 12.22
CA TYR A 40 -8.26 -2.87 12.41
C TYR A 40 -7.05 -1.99 12.06
N VAL A 41 -7.30 -0.85 11.45
CA VAL A 41 -6.28 0.13 11.06
C VAL A 41 -6.20 1.31 12.01
N ALA A 42 -7.22 1.48 12.85
CA ALA A 42 -7.30 2.50 13.88
C ALA A 42 -8.33 2.08 14.94
N ASP A 43 -8.27 2.68 16.11
CA ASP A 43 -9.31 2.56 17.14
C ASP A 43 -10.59 3.35 16.74
N LEU A 44 -11.60 3.36 17.63
CA LEU A 44 -12.86 4.08 17.39
C LEU A 44 -12.73 5.62 17.41
N ASN A 45 -11.60 6.14 17.90
CA ASN A 45 -11.28 7.57 17.96
C ASN A 45 -10.25 8.00 16.92
N ASP A 46 -9.98 7.13 15.91
CA ASP A 46 -8.93 7.31 14.90
C ASP A 46 -7.50 7.29 15.45
N GLY A 47 -7.30 6.71 16.63
CA GLY A 47 -5.98 6.44 17.17
C GLY A 47 -5.30 5.32 16.39
N VAL A 48 -4.04 5.55 16.01
CA VAL A 48 -3.22 4.61 15.22
C VAL A 48 -1.94 4.19 15.96
N ALA A 49 -1.72 4.69 17.17
CA ALA A 49 -0.46 4.53 17.90
C ALA A 49 -0.01 3.07 17.97
N GLU A 50 -0.90 2.15 18.33
CA GLU A 50 -0.59 0.74 18.51
C GLU A 50 -0.25 0.02 17.19
N VAL A 51 -0.93 0.37 16.09
CA VAL A 51 -0.66 -0.26 14.78
C VAL A 51 0.54 0.38 14.07
N PHE A 52 0.99 1.55 14.53
CA PHE A 52 2.15 2.27 14.01
C PHE A 52 3.38 2.18 14.92
N ASP A 53 3.28 1.56 16.11
CA ASP A 53 4.39 1.46 17.05
C ASP A 53 5.65 0.83 16.45
N TRP A 54 5.50 -0.14 15.54
CA TRP A 54 6.61 -0.79 14.86
C TRP A 54 7.48 0.18 14.02
N TYR A 55 6.94 1.32 13.56
CA TYR A 55 7.74 2.36 12.91
C TYR A 55 8.67 3.09 13.87
N MET A 56 8.29 3.14 15.17
CA MET A 56 8.94 4.01 16.15
C MET A 56 9.92 3.28 17.04
N SER A 57 9.71 1.97 17.27
CA SER A 57 10.39 1.26 18.36
C SER A 57 10.86 -0.16 18.00
N SER A 58 10.88 -0.54 16.72
CA SER A 58 11.13 -1.93 16.33
C SER A 58 12.57 -2.24 15.89
N GLY A 59 13.52 -1.33 16.07
CA GLY A 59 14.92 -1.59 15.75
C GLY A 59 15.81 -0.36 15.77
N ASP A 60 17.07 -0.56 15.35
CA ASP A 60 18.14 0.45 15.41
C ASP A 60 18.41 1.10 14.04
N VAL A 61 17.67 0.74 13.00
CA VAL A 61 17.85 1.32 11.67
C VAL A 61 16.95 2.54 11.52
N GLU A 62 17.56 3.69 11.28
CA GLU A 62 16.86 4.93 11.02
C GLU A 62 16.42 5.01 9.55
N VAL A 63 15.11 5.26 9.34
CA VAL A 63 14.54 5.56 8.02
C VAL A 63 13.92 6.95 8.08
N HIS A 64 14.48 7.87 7.33
CA HIS A 64 14.01 9.25 7.26
C HIS A 64 12.97 9.39 6.14
N THR A 65 11.80 9.94 6.48
CA THR A 65 10.80 10.29 5.48
C THR A 65 11.11 11.64 4.85
N GLY A 66 10.55 11.89 3.66
CA GLY A 66 10.59 13.19 3.00
C GLY A 66 9.35 14.05 3.31
N GLY A 67 9.02 14.96 2.36
CA GLY A 67 7.84 15.80 2.47
C GLY A 67 8.06 17.07 3.29
N SER A 68 6.96 17.73 3.66
CA SER A 68 7.01 18.97 4.46
C SER A 68 6.99 18.74 5.96
N ASP A 69 6.65 17.53 6.38
CA ASP A 69 6.64 17.09 7.79
C ASP A 69 7.44 15.77 7.90
N PRO A 70 8.78 15.86 7.89
CA PRO A 70 9.63 14.67 7.91
C PRO A 70 9.63 14.00 9.27
N MET A 71 9.57 12.67 9.26
CA MET A 71 9.69 11.81 10.44
C MET A 71 10.92 10.91 10.33
N THR A 72 11.41 10.44 11.47
CA THR A 72 12.43 9.39 11.54
C THR A 72 11.80 8.14 12.15
N PHE A 73 11.86 7.04 11.42
CA PHE A 73 11.43 5.73 11.88
C PHE A 73 12.64 4.96 12.43
N HIS A 74 12.42 4.14 13.45
CA HIS A 74 13.41 3.26 14.07
C HIS A 74 12.93 1.81 13.90
N VAL A 75 13.44 1.14 12.90
CA VAL A 75 12.91 -0.16 12.46
C VAL A 75 14.00 -1.22 12.34
N SER A 76 13.62 -2.49 12.22
CA SER A 76 14.55 -3.57 11.91
C SER A 76 15.07 -3.46 10.47
N GLN A 77 16.25 -4.02 10.17
CA GLN A 77 16.82 -3.97 8.81
C GLN A 77 15.86 -4.53 7.74
N PRO A 78 15.17 -5.69 7.93
CA PRO A 78 14.20 -6.17 6.95
C PRO A 78 13.03 -5.20 6.70
N SER A 79 12.58 -4.48 7.76
CA SER A 79 11.54 -3.46 7.62
C SER A 79 12.04 -2.22 6.90
N ALA A 80 13.30 -1.80 7.17
CA ALA A 80 13.93 -0.68 6.47
C ALA A 80 14.06 -0.96 4.97
N ASP A 81 14.56 -2.14 4.59
CA ASP A 81 14.67 -2.57 3.20
C ASP A 81 13.29 -2.61 2.53
N HIS A 82 12.27 -3.16 3.22
CA HIS A 82 10.89 -3.16 2.76
C HIS A 82 10.35 -1.75 2.49
N LEU A 83 10.57 -0.81 3.41
CA LEU A 83 10.12 0.58 3.27
C LEU A 83 10.84 1.30 2.12
N HIS A 84 12.15 1.12 1.97
CA HIS A 84 12.92 1.69 0.87
C HIS A 84 12.43 1.18 -0.49
N ASP A 85 12.22 -0.14 -0.62
CA ASP A 85 11.69 -0.76 -1.83
C ASP A 85 10.31 -0.18 -2.18
N LEU A 86 9.41 -0.16 -1.19
CA LEU A 86 8.05 0.36 -1.35
C LEU A 86 8.06 1.81 -1.83
N VAL A 87 8.77 2.70 -1.13
CA VAL A 87 8.82 4.13 -1.47
C VAL A 87 9.44 4.34 -2.85
N SER A 88 10.44 3.54 -3.24
CA SER A 88 11.07 3.63 -4.55
C SER A 88 10.11 3.33 -5.72
N GLU A 89 9.11 2.48 -5.49
CA GLU A 89 8.09 2.11 -6.47
C GLU A 89 7.01 3.18 -6.65
N LEU A 90 6.82 4.07 -5.65
CA LEU A 90 5.72 5.02 -5.63
C LEU A 90 6.06 6.31 -6.36
N GLY A 91 5.07 6.87 -7.06
CA GLY A 91 5.15 8.16 -7.73
C GLY A 91 4.02 9.11 -7.32
N ALA A 92 2.96 8.60 -6.70
CA ALA A 92 1.86 9.38 -6.16
C ALA A 92 1.14 8.61 -5.04
N VAL A 93 0.37 9.31 -4.23
CA VAL A 93 -0.46 8.75 -3.16
C VAL A 93 -1.92 9.13 -3.38
N LEU A 94 -2.82 8.18 -3.16
CA LEU A 94 -4.27 8.39 -3.13
C LEU A 94 -4.79 8.07 -1.73
N THR A 95 -5.63 8.93 -1.18
CA THR A 95 -6.21 8.72 0.15
C THR A 95 -7.58 9.36 0.29
N GLY A 96 -8.30 9.05 1.37
CA GLY A 96 -9.54 9.70 1.73
C GLY A 96 -9.34 10.93 2.61
N ARG A 97 -10.39 11.73 2.71
CA ARG A 97 -10.43 12.97 3.50
C ARG A 97 -10.06 12.75 4.97
N ARG A 98 -10.54 11.67 5.60
CA ARG A 98 -10.27 11.38 7.03
C ARG A 98 -8.79 11.19 7.32
N THR A 99 -8.08 10.44 6.47
CA THR A 99 -6.61 10.28 6.59
C THR A 99 -5.89 11.60 6.39
N PHE A 100 -6.31 12.39 5.40
CA PHE A 100 -5.77 13.73 5.16
C PHE A 100 -5.92 14.64 6.38
N ASP A 101 -7.11 14.68 7.00
CA ASP A 101 -7.37 15.51 8.18
C ASP A 101 -6.53 15.06 9.39
N LYS A 102 -6.42 13.74 9.62
CA LYS A 102 -5.63 13.18 10.72
C LYS A 102 -4.12 13.41 10.56
N ALA A 103 -3.64 13.43 9.33
CA ALA A 103 -2.25 13.73 9.02
C ALA A 103 -1.98 15.24 8.82
N GLU A 104 -2.94 16.12 9.19
CA GLU A 104 -2.83 17.59 9.05
C GLU A 104 -2.38 18.03 7.64
N GLY A 105 -2.73 17.22 6.64
CA GLY A 105 -2.35 17.43 5.24
C GLY A 105 -0.86 17.32 4.96
N TRP A 106 -0.11 16.63 5.83
CA TRP A 106 1.36 16.44 5.71
C TRP A 106 2.13 17.75 5.53
N GLY A 107 1.68 18.83 6.18
CA GLY A 107 2.27 20.15 5.99
C GLY A 107 2.19 20.68 4.56
N GLY A 108 1.45 20.02 3.65
CA GLY A 108 1.28 20.41 2.24
C GLY A 108 1.96 19.50 1.22
N ASN A 109 2.90 18.64 1.63
CA ASN A 109 3.60 17.74 0.71
C ASN A 109 3.84 16.37 1.36
N HIS A 110 3.21 15.35 0.81
CA HIS A 110 3.38 13.97 1.28
C HIS A 110 4.79 13.44 0.96
N ALA A 111 5.35 12.64 1.86
CA ALA A 111 6.70 12.07 1.74
C ALA A 111 6.92 11.21 0.47
N TRP A 112 5.88 10.59 -0.05
CA TRP A 112 5.95 9.63 -1.16
C TRP A 112 5.49 10.20 -2.51
N GLY A 113 5.39 11.53 -2.62
CA GLY A 113 5.02 12.23 -3.85
C GLY A 113 3.70 13.00 -3.75
N PRO A 114 3.17 13.52 -4.87
CA PRO A 114 1.91 14.24 -4.88
C PRO A 114 0.78 13.38 -4.33
N ALA A 115 -0.05 14.00 -3.45
CA ALA A 115 -1.15 13.33 -2.78
C ALA A 115 -2.50 13.73 -3.38
N PHE A 116 -3.31 12.75 -3.73
CA PHE A 116 -4.68 12.92 -4.21
C PHE A 116 -5.65 12.56 -3.10
N VAL A 117 -6.53 13.48 -2.73
CA VAL A 117 -7.47 13.33 -1.62
C VAL A 117 -8.88 13.22 -2.18
N LEU A 118 -9.46 12.01 -2.09
CA LEU A 118 -10.85 11.79 -2.45
C LEU A 118 -11.75 12.41 -1.38
N THR A 119 -12.60 13.37 -1.78
CA THR A 119 -13.48 14.11 -0.85
C THR A 119 -14.65 14.75 -1.57
N HIS A 120 -15.80 14.87 -0.90
CA HIS A 120 -16.94 15.62 -1.43
C HIS A 120 -16.76 17.14 -1.34
N HIS A 121 -15.94 17.59 -0.38
CA HIS A 121 -15.73 19.02 -0.12
C HIS A 121 -14.28 19.31 0.17
N ILE A 122 -13.69 20.28 -0.55
CA ILE A 122 -12.35 20.76 -0.27
C ILE A 122 -12.36 21.47 1.10
N PRO A 123 -11.43 21.14 2.02
CA PRO A 123 -11.37 21.78 3.34
C PRO A 123 -11.01 23.25 3.24
N ASP A 124 -11.47 24.04 4.22
CA ASP A 124 -11.12 25.46 4.32
C ASP A 124 -9.61 25.66 4.38
N GLY A 125 -9.12 26.69 3.72
CA GLY A 125 -7.69 27.00 3.63
C GLY A 125 -6.91 26.11 2.64
N TRP A 126 -7.59 25.29 1.83
CA TRP A 126 -7.00 24.49 0.76
C TRP A 126 -7.61 24.85 -0.62
N PRO A 127 -6.89 24.64 -1.75
CA PRO A 127 -5.47 24.23 -1.81
C PRO A 127 -4.52 25.31 -1.29
N ARG A 128 -3.36 24.90 -0.74
CA ARG A 128 -2.32 25.84 -0.26
C ARG A 128 -1.31 26.13 -1.37
N PRO A 129 -0.72 27.34 -1.40
CA PRO A 129 0.39 27.65 -2.31
C PRO A 129 1.56 26.67 -2.12
N ASN A 130 2.16 26.24 -3.22
CA ASN A 130 3.29 25.30 -3.24
C ASN A 130 3.00 23.89 -2.66
N SER A 131 1.73 23.57 -2.42
CA SER A 131 1.32 22.22 -2.02
C SER A 131 1.21 21.30 -3.23
N THR A 132 1.60 20.04 -3.04
CA THR A 132 1.40 18.93 -4.00
C THR A 132 0.17 18.08 -3.64
N VAL A 133 -0.72 18.60 -2.79
CA VAL A 133 -2.00 17.98 -2.47
C VAL A 133 -3.07 18.42 -3.46
N HIS A 134 -3.73 17.45 -4.08
CA HIS A 134 -4.83 17.63 -5.03
C HIS A 134 -6.12 17.03 -4.45
N PHE A 135 -7.24 17.72 -4.61
CA PHE A 135 -8.54 17.23 -4.15
C PHE A 135 -9.38 16.76 -5.34
N VAL A 136 -9.98 15.57 -5.20
CA VAL A 136 -10.79 14.93 -6.24
C VAL A 136 -12.18 14.66 -5.67
N SER A 137 -13.23 15.10 -6.38
CA SER A 137 -14.62 14.98 -5.94
C SER A 137 -15.54 14.23 -6.90
N ASP A 138 -15.01 13.75 -8.02
CA ASP A 138 -15.74 13.10 -9.11
C ASP A 138 -15.59 11.57 -9.13
N GLY A 139 -15.19 11.00 -8.00
CA GLY A 139 -15.21 9.56 -7.76
C GLY A 139 -13.85 8.88 -7.77
N ILE A 140 -13.87 7.60 -7.39
CA ILE A 140 -12.65 6.82 -7.16
C ILE A 140 -11.87 6.53 -8.45
N GLU A 141 -12.56 6.30 -9.55
CA GLU A 141 -11.96 6.05 -10.86
C GLU A 141 -11.16 7.27 -11.33
N SER A 142 -11.77 8.45 -11.26
CA SER A 142 -11.10 9.71 -11.61
C SER A 142 -9.90 9.99 -10.70
N ALA A 143 -10.03 9.71 -9.40
CA ALA A 143 -8.94 9.90 -8.44
C ALA A 143 -7.73 8.99 -8.76
N VAL A 144 -7.98 7.74 -9.13
CA VAL A 144 -6.93 6.79 -9.55
C VAL A 144 -6.29 7.25 -10.86
N ASP A 145 -7.07 7.69 -11.84
CA ASP A 145 -6.55 8.13 -13.13
C ASP A 145 -5.65 9.37 -12.99
N GLN A 146 -6.09 10.35 -12.19
CA GLN A 146 -5.29 11.55 -11.90
C GLN A 146 -4.00 11.21 -11.15
N ALA A 147 -4.06 10.34 -10.16
CA ALA A 147 -2.89 9.88 -9.42
C ALA A 147 -1.90 9.12 -10.32
N LYS A 148 -2.39 8.23 -11.20
CA LYS A 148 -1.56 7.53 -12.18
C LYS A 148 -0.87 8.48 -13.15
N ALA A 149 -1.59 9.50 -13.63
CA ALA A 149 -1.01 10.51 -14.52
C ALA A 149 0.14 11.28 -13.84
N ALA A 150 -0.01 11.60 -12.56
CA ALA A 150 1.03 12.29 -11.77
C ALA A 150 2.20 11.38 -11.36
N ALA A 151 1.97 10.07 -11.26
CA ALA A 151 2.98 9.09 -10.83
C ALA A 151 4.12 8.88 -11.84
N ALA A 152 4.02 9.43 -13.05
CA ALA A 152 5.05 9.42 -14.07
C ALA A 152 5.58 8.00 -14.41
N GLY A 153 4.69 7.04 -14.51
CA GLY A 153 5.00 5.63 -14.81
C GLY A 153 5.32 4.77 -13.59
N LYS A 154 5.46 5.35 -12.40
CA LYS A 154 5.55 4.63 -11.13
C LYS A 154 4.17 4.23 -10.63
N SER A 155 4.13 3.48 -9.51
CA SER A 155 2.90 3.01 -8.89
C SER A 155 2.23 4.10 -8.04
N VAL A 156 0.93 3.92 -7.78
CA VAL A 156 0.13 4.76 -6.89
C VAL A 156 -0.10 4.00 -5.59
N GLY A 157 0.32 4.56 -4.46
CA GLY A 157 0.01 4.05 -3.13
C GLY A 157 -1.37 4.52 -2.67
N VAL A 158 -2.22 3.61 -2.23
CA VAL A 158 -3.57 3.92 -1.73
C VAL A 158 -3.63 3.71 -0.23
N HIS A 159 -3.99 4.75 0.52
CA HIS A 159 -4.11 4.75 1.98
C HIS A 159 -5.55 4.98 2.44
N GLY A 160 -5.84 4.52 3.67
CA GLY A 160 -7.13 4.68 4.32
C GLY A 160 -8.13 3.61 3.92
N ALA A 161 -8.81 3.02 4.92
CA ALA A 161 -9.67 1.86 4.75
C ALA A 161 -10.77 2.07 3.70
N ASP A 162 -11.51 3.16 3.79
CA ASP A 162 -12.62 3.45 2.87
C ASP A 162 -12.14 3.60 1.41
N THR A 163 -11.04 4.34 1.18
CA THR A 163 -10.46 4.52 -0.16
C THR A 163 -9.97 3.19 -0.74
N ILE A 164 -9.32 2.35 0.08
CA ILE A 164 -8.89 1.01 -0.32
C ILE A 164 -10.10 0.14 -0.70
N GLN A 165 -11.17 0.18 0.10
CA GLN A 165 -12.40 -0.58 -0.17
C GLN A 165 -13.08 -0.10 -1.46
N GLN A 166 -13.15 1.21 -1.72
CA GLN A 166 -13.66 1.76 -2.96
C GLN A 166 -12.83 1.31 -4.18
N CYS A 167 -11.50 1.37 -4.11
CA CYS A 167 -10.61 0.87 -5.15
C CYS A 167 -10.82 -0.63 -5.40
N LEU A 168 -10.98 -1.41 -4.33
CA LEU A 168 -11.20 -2.86 -4.43
C LEU A 168 -12.55 -3.19 -5.08
N ASN A 169 -13.61 -2.49 -4.68
CA ASN A 169 -14.95 -2.65 -5.23
C ASN A 169 -15.03 -2.26 -6.71
N ALA A 170 -14.27 -1.25 -7.12
CA ALA A 170 -14.15 -0.81 -8.52
C ALA A 170 -13.17 -1.67 -9.36
N GLY A 171 -12.50 -2.68 -8.76
CA GLY A 171 -11.53 -3.53 -9.47
C GLY A 171 -10.25 -2.81 -9.87
N LEU A 172 -9.91 -1.71 -9.21
CA LEU A 172 -8.77 -0.85 -9.54
C LEU A 172 -7.45 -1.28 -8.90
N LEU A 173 -7.48 -2.06 -7.80
CA LEU A 173 -6.27 -2.52 -7.11
C LEU A 173 -5.55 -3.62 -7.89
N ASP A 174 -4.23 -3.49 -7.98
CA ASP A 174 -3.32 -4.51 -8.51
C ASP A 174 -2.66 -5.31 -7.40
N GLU A 175 -2.34 -4.68 -6.27
CA GLU A 175 -1.69 -5.31 -5.12
C GLU A 175 -2.25 -4.78 -3.79
N ILE A 176 -2.11 -5.59 -2.75
CA ILE A 176 -2.42 -5.24 -1.36
C ILE A 176 -1.18 -5.49 -0.53
N HIS A 177 -0.59 -4.44 0.02
CA HIS A 177 0.53 -4.49 0.95
C HIS A 177 0.01 -4.17 2.35
N ILE A 178 0.18 -5.10 3.27
CA ILE A 178 -0.28 -4.96 4.66
C ILE A 178 0.87 -5.22 5.61
N ASP A 179 1.07 -4.29 6.52
CA ASP A 179 1.98 -4.41 7.64
C ASP A 179 1.17 -4.84 8.86
N ILE A 180 1.18 -6.15 9.15
CA ILE A 180 0.45 -6.70 10.31
C ILE A 180 1.27 -6.44 11.56
N ALA A 181 0.84 -5.45 12.35
CA ALA A 181 1.40 -5.17 13.66
C ALA A 181 1.04 -6.29 14.67
N ALA A 182 1.96 -6.61 15.56
CA ALA A 182 1.80 -7.66 16.57
C ALA A 182 0.89 -7.20 17.73
N VAL A 183 -0.31 -6.71 17.41
CA VAL A 183 -1.30 -6.16 18.34
C VAL A 183 -2.70 -6.61 18.00
N LEU A 184 -3.58 -6.70 18.99
CA LEU A 184 -5.02 -6.87 18.86
C LEU A 184 -5.71 -5.62 19.38
N LEU A 185 -6.55 -4.97 18.57
CA LEU A 185 -7.32 -3.80 19.01
C LEU A 185 -8.71 -4.18 19.57
N GLY A 186 -9.27 -5.30 19.15
CA GLY A 186 -10.59 -5.78 19.59
C GLY A 186 -11.77 -5.01 19.01
N SER A 187 -11.59 -3.72 18.69
CA SER A 187 -12.60 -2.86 18.05
C SER A 187 -11.92 -1.70 17.33
N GLY A 188 -12.60 -1.09 16.38
CA GLY A 188 -12.02 0.01 15.61
C GLY A 188 -12.50 0.06 14.17
N ILE A 189 -11.70 0.65 13.31
CA ILE A 189 -11.94 0.80 11.87
C ILE A 189 -11.33 -0.38 11.13
N ARG A 190 -12.16 -1.22 10.52
CA ARG A 190 -11.71 -2.39 9.75
C ARG A 190 -11.12 -1.98 8.41
N LEU A 191 -10.00 -2.61 8.05
CA LEU A 191 -9.40 -2.40 6.72
C LEU A 191 -10.31 -2.94 5.62
N PHE A 192 -10.83 -4.15 5.78
CA PHE A 192 -11.71 -4.82 4.80
C PHE A 192 -13.12 -4.96 5.38
N ASP A 193 -13.96 -3.98 5.05
CA ASP A 193 -15.38 -3.96 5.34
C ASP A 193 -16.12 -3.45 4.09
N HIS A 194 -17.44 -3.56 4.05
CA HIS A 194 -18.27 -3.04 2.95
C HIS A 194 -17.81 -3.46 1.53
N LEU A 195 -17.26 -4.67 1.40
CA LEU A 195 -16.84 -5.21 0.10
C LEU A 195 -18.06 -5.69 -0.69
N ALA A 196 -18.28 -5.11 -1.87
CA ALA A 196 -19.44 -5.40 -2.72
C ALA A 196 -19.34 -6.73 -3.48
N GLY A 197 -18.12 -7.17 -3.77
CA GLY A 197 -17.84 -8.33 -4.62
C GLY A 197 -17.04 -9.43 -3.92
N THR A 198 -17.59 -10.11 -2.92
CA THR A 198 -16.90 -11.21 -2.22
C THR A 198 -17.27 -12.59 -2.77
N PRO A 199 -16.35 -13.59 -2.70
CA PRO A 199 -14.98 -13.45 -2.21
C PRO A 199 -14.07 -12.72 -3.19
N VAL A 200 -13.12 -11.92 -2.67
CA VAL A 200 -11.99 -11.39 -3.42
C VAL A 200 -10.85 -12.40 -3.33
N VAL A 201 -10.38 -12.92 -4.46
CA VAL A 201 -9.32 -13.93 -4.50
C VAL A 201 -7.97 -13.24 -4.71
N LEU A 202 -7.03 -13.52 -3.81
CA LEU A 202 -5.67 -13.00 -3.87
C LEU A 202 -4.70 -14.04 -4.45
N GLY A 203 -3.56 -13.57 -4.95
CA GLY A 203 -2.44 -14.43 -5.31
C GLY A 203 -1.66 -14.92 -4.08
N ASN A 204 -0.58 -15.65 -4.31
CA ASN A 204 0.31 -16.06 -3.22
C ASN A 204 1.04 -14.83 -2.66
N PRO A 205 1.14 -14.69 -1.34
CA PRO A 205 1.83 -13.56 -0.73
C PRO A 205 3.35 -13.69 -0.82
N THR A 206 4.02 -12.54 -0.88
CA THR A 206 5.39 -12.40 -0.40
C THR A 206 5.33 -11.95 1.06
N THR A 207 6.17 -12.55 1.91
CA THR A 207 6.20 -12.26 3.35
C THR A 207 7.60 -11.82 3.76
N ILE A 208 7.70 -10.72 4.51
CA ILE A 208 8.92 -10.24 5.14
C ILE A 208 8.66 -10.13 6.64
N GLN A 209 9.55 -10.72 7.44
CA GLN A 209 9.43 -10.68 8.89
C GLN A 209 10.24 -9.49 9.44
N GLY A 210 9.57 -8.54 10.07
CA GLY A 210 10.16 -7.48 10.88
C GLY A 210 10.09 -7.79 12.37
N ILE A 211 10.54 -6.84 13.20
CA ILE A 211 10.32 -6.87 14.65
C ILE A 211 8.99 -6.16 14.94
N GLY A 212 8.10 -6.82 15.66
CA GLY A 212 6.75 -6.28 15.95
C GLY A 212 5.81 -6.19 14.76
N VAL A 213 6.22 -6.64 13.57
CA VAL A 213 5.45 -6.54 12.34
C VAL A 213 5.74 -7.69 11.38
N THR A 214 4.74 -8.07 10.59
CA THR A 214 4.89 -8.96 9.42
C THR A 214 4.37 -8.22 8.18
N HIS A 215 5.24 -8.00 7.20
CA HIS A 215 4.89 -7.36 5.94
C HIS A 215 4.40 -8.41 4.95
N LEU A 216 3.20 -8.21 4.42
CA LEU A 216 2.56 -9.09 3.43
C LEU A 216 2.27 -8.31 2.15
N ARG A 217 2.64 -8.88 1.00
CA ARG A 217 2.32 -8.34 -0.32
C ARG A 217 1.52 -9.37 -1.11
N TYR A 218 0.26 -9.07 -1.43
CA TYR A 218 -0.64 -9.92 -2.17
C TYR A 218 -0.96 -9.34 -3.55
N PRO A 219 -0.75 -10.04 -4.65
CA PRO A 219 -1.36 -9.69 -5.92
C PRO A 219 -2.88 -9.86 -5.86
N VAL A 220 -3.63 -8.89 -6.37
CA VAL A 220 -5.09 -8.98 -6.53
C VAL A 220 -5.39 -9.67 -7.85
N ARG A 221 -6.17 -10.76 -7.82
CA ARG A 221 -6.60 -11.42 -9.05
C ARG A 221 -7.79 -10.67 -9.63
N LYS A 222 -7.59 -10.03 -10.78
CA LYS A 222 -8.69 -9.41 -11.54
C LYS A 222 -9.60 -10.51 -12.09
N ARG A 223 -10.90 -10.28 -11.99
CA ARG A 223 -11.93 -11.19 -12.51
C ARG A 223 -12.06 -11.05 -14.02
#